data_178910ada9e33d984446872b89f7155b
#
_entry.id   178910ada9e33d984446872b89f7155b
#
_cell.length_a   1.000
_cell.length_b   1.000
_cell.length_c   1.000
_cell.angle_alpha   90.00
_cell.angle_beta   90.00
_cell.angle_gamma   90.00
#
_symmetry.space_group_name_H-M   'P 1'
#
loop_
_entity.id
_entity.type
_entity.pdbx_description
1 polymer ?
#
loop_
_entity_poly.entity_id
_entity_poly.type
_entity_poly.pdbx_seq_one_letter_code
_entity_poly.pdbx_strand_id
1 'polypeptide(L)'
;MFLNQLSEKEKEAFISLSVHVSNSNGIFADEEKVMIQEYSKEMEIPEFDTNEAKSIDEIINVFKSSELHIKKVIMLEVLGLVYSDGFYDAEEENFIKKFSDDIGLADEIVESLTV
;
A
#
# COMPACT_ATOMS: atom_id res chain seq x y z
N MET A 1 -9.59 4.50 10.52
CA MET A 1 -8.29 4.86 11.06
C MET A 1 -7.67 6.00 10.26
N PHE A 2 -6.52 5.84 9.62
CA PHE A 2 -5.89 6.97 8.91
C PHE A 2 -6.28 7.07 7.43
N LEU A 3 -6.83 6.01 6.86
CA LEU A 3 -7.13 5.96 5.43
C LEU A 3 -8.22 6.94 5.01
N ASN A 4 -9.08 7.34 5.93
CA ASN A 4 -10.12 8.33 5.64
C ASN A 4 -9.57 9.75 5.41
N GLN A 5 -8.28 9.97 5.69
CA GLN A 5 -7.61 11.25 5.44
C GLN A 5 -7.11 11.40 4.00
N LEU A 6 -7.18 10.34 3.22
CA LEU A 6 -6.70 10.34 1.84
C LEU A 6 -7.69 11.02 0.91
N SER A 7 -7.18 11.70 -0.13
CA SER A 7 -8.03 12.19 -1.21
C SER A 7 -8.56 11.01 -2.03
N GLU A 8 -9.55 11.27 -2.90
CA GLU A 8 -10.11 10.21 -3.74
C GLU A 8 -9.06 9.52 -4.61
N LYS A 9 -8.14 10.31 -5.20
CA LYS A 9 -7.05 9.75 -6.01
C LYS A 9 -6.09 8.92 -5.16
N GLU A 10 -5.80 9.38 -3.95
CA GLU A 10 -4.92 8.67 -3.03
C GLU A 10 -5.57 7.36 -2.55
N LYS A 11 -6.88 7.37 -2.29
CA LYS A 11 -7.62 6.16 -1.92
C LYS A 11 -7.54 5.09 -3.01
N GLU A 12 -7.82 5.46 -4.25
CA GLU A 12 -7.74 4.53 -5.37
C GLU A 12 -6.31 4.02 -5.57
N ALA A 13 -5.33 4.90 -5.45
CA ALA A 13 -3.92 4.53 -5.57
C ALA A 13 -3.50 3.60 -4.44
N PHE A 14 -3.97 3.83 -3.22
CA PHE A 14 -3.64 2.97 -2.09
C PHE A 14 -4.18 1.55 -2.28
N ILE A 15 -5.44 1.41 -2.71
CA ILE A 15 -6.01 0.08 -2.95
C ILE A 15 -5.23 -0.63 -4.06
N SER A 16 -4.91 0.08 -5.15
CA SER A 16 -4.12 -0.49 -6.24
C SER A 16 -2.73 -0.93 -5.77
N LEU A 17 -2.08 -0.11 -4.94
CA LEU A 17 -0.80 -0.45 -4.34
C LEU A 17 -0.91 -1.72 -3.50
N SER A 18 -1.96 -1.83 -2.69
CA SER A 18 -2.19 -3.00 -1.84
C SER A 18 -2.30 -4.28 -2.67
N VAL A 19 -2.98 -4.21 -3.81
CA VAL A 19 -3.09 -5.35 -4.72
C VAL A 19 -1.71 -5.73 -5.28
N HIS A 20 -0.92 -4.75 -5.73
CA HIS A 20 0.42 -5.02 -6.26
C HIS A 20 1.35 -5.61 -5.22
N VAL A 21 1.33 -5.09 -4.00
CA VAL A 21 2.16 -5.61 -2.91
C VAL A 21 1.78 -7.06 -2.60
N SER A 22 0.48 -7.33 -2.51
CA SER A 22 -0.02 -8.67 -2.20
C SER A 22 0.32 -9.69 -3.29
N ASN A 23 0.50 -9.24 -4.53
CA ASN A 23 0.86 -10.10 -5.66
C ASN A 23 2.35 -10.12 -5.96
N SER A 24 3.18 -9.41 -5.21
CA SER A 24 4.60 -9.23 -5.53
C SER A 24 5.39 -10.54 -5.58
N ASN A 25 4.97 -11.54 -4.81
CA ASN A 25 5.59 -12.88 -4.82
C ASN A 25 4.78 -13.91 -5.60
N GLY A 26 3.75 -13.48 -6.34
CA GLY A 26 2.89 -14.35 -7.12
C GLY A 26 1.79 -15.04 -6.31
N ILE A 27 1.69 -14.75 -5.01
CA ILE A 27 0.69 -15.35 -4.11
C ILE A 27 -0.16 -14.23 -3.50
N PHE A 28 -1.47 -14.34 -3.65
CA PHE A 28 -2.42 -13.41 -3.04
C PHE A 28 -3.13 -14.15 -1.91
N ALA A 29 -2.63 -14.01 -0.69
CA ALA A 29 -3.15 -14.73 0.48
C ALA A 29 -4.56 -14.26 0.85
N ASP A 30 -5.35 -15.18 1.43
CA ASP A 30 -6.73 -14.86 1.84
C ASP A 30 -6.75 -13.75 2.90
N GLU A 31 -5.79 -13.74 3.82
CA GLU A 31 -5.66 -12.69 4.83
C GLU A 31 -5.45 -11.33 4.22
N GLU A 32 -4.67 -11.25 3.13
CA GLU A 32 -4.44 -10.00 2.42
C GLU A 32 -5.70 -9.53 1.70
N LYS A 33 -6.48 -10.46 1.13
CA LYS A 33 -7.77 -10.11 0.51
C LYS A 33 -8.73 -9.51 1.52
N VAL A 34 -8.80 -10.09 2.72
CA VAL A 34 -9.64 -9.58 3.79
C VAL A 34 -9.20 -8.17 4.20
N MET A 35 -7.89 -7.94 4.33
CA MET A 35 -7.37 -6.62 4.68
C MET A 35 -7.73 -5.58 3.63
N ILE A 36 -7.63 -5.92 2.36
CA ILE A 36 -8.00 -4.99 1.28
C ILE A 36 -9.48 -4.64 1.33
N GLN A 37 -10.34 -5.61 1.63
CA GLN A 37 -11.77 -5.34 1.80
C GLN A 37 -12.02 -4.41 2.99
N GLU A 38 -11.30 -4.59 4.09
CA GLU A 38 -11.41 -3.70 5.25
C GLU A 38 -10.94 -2.29 4.91
N TYR A 39 -9.87 -2.14 4.14
CA TYR A 39 -9.42 -0.84 3.66
C TYR A 39 -10.50 -0.15 2.82
N SER A 40 -11.14 -0.89 1.92
CA SER A 40 -12.22 -0.34 1.10
C SER A 40 -13.37 0.18 1.96
N LYS A 41 -13.75 -0.56 3.00
CA LYS A 41 -14.80 -0.14 3.93
C LYS A 41 -14.40 1.12 4.70
N GLU A 42 -13.17 1.16 5.20
CA GLU A 42 -12.69 2.33 5.96
C GLU A 42 -12.67 3.59 5.11
N MET A 43 -12.33 3.47 3.84
CA MET A 43 -12.26 4.59 2.91
C MET A 43 -13.61 4.92 2.27
N GLU A 44 -14.64 4.14 2.55
CA GLU A 44 -15.99 4.34 2.01
C GLU A 44 -16.03 4.33 0.48
N ILE A 45 -15.19 3.49 -0.14
CA ILE A 45 -15.23 3.31 -1.60
C ILE A 45 -15.99 2.03 -1.94
N PRO A 46 -16.62 1.98 -3.13
CA PRO A 46 -17.35 0.77 -3.57
C PRO A 46 -16.41 -0.43 -3.66
N GLU A 47 -17.01 -1.63 -3.70
CA GLU A 47 -16.26 -2.86 -3.88
C GLU A 47 -15.26 -2.73 -5.02
N PHE A 48 -14.00 -3.03 -4.74
CA PHE A 48 -12.89 -2.83 -5.67
C PHE A 48 -12.61 -4.10 -6.47
N ASP A 49 -12.57 -3.96 -7.79
CA ASP A 49 -12.16 -5.06 -8.67
C ASP A 49 -10.64 -5.06 -8.81
N THR A 50 -9.99 -6.11 -8.31
CA THR A 50 -8.54 -6.23 -8.34
C THR A 50 -7.97 -6.23 -9.75
N ASN A 51 -8.79 -6.55 -10.76
CA ASN A 51 -8.37 -6.52 -12.16
C ASN A 51 -8.29 -5.09 -12.72
N GLU A 52 -8.84 -4.12 -12.02
CA GLU A 52 -8.84 -2.71 -12.40
C GLU A 52 -7.78 -1.89 -11.65
N ALA A 53 -6.85 -2.55 -10.98
CA ALA A 53 -5.79 -1.86 -10.25
C ALA A 53 -4.96 -0.97 -11.18
N LYS A 54 -4.64 0.24 -10.72
CA LYS A 54 -3.78 1.17 -11.45
C LYS A 54 -2.38 0.58 -11.58
N SER A 55 -1.66 1.00 -12.62
CA SER A 55 -0.25 0.59 -12.79
C SER A 55 0.62 1.19 -11.68
N ILE A 56 1.77 0.58 -11.45
CA ILE A 56 2.75 1.08 -10.46
C ILE A 56 3.16 2.51 -10.80
N ASP A 57 3.38 2.83 -12.07
CA ASP A 57 3.78 4.17 -12.47
C ASP A 57 2.71 5.21 -12.14
N GLU A 58 1.43 4.89 -12.34
CA GLU A 58 0.33 5.77 -11.97
C GLU A 58 0.27 5.99 -10.47
N ILE A 59 0.46 4.92 -9.70
CA ILE A 59 0.46 4.97 -8.23
C ILE A 59 1.60 5.86 -7.73
N ILE A 60 2.80 5.67 -8.28
CA ILE A 60 3.97 6.49 -7.93
C ILE A 60 3.69 7.97 -8.21
N ASN A 61 3.11 8.28 -9.35
CA ASN A 61 2.80 9.66 -9.72
C ASN A 61 1.83 10.32 -8.73
N VAL A 62 0.86 9.56 -8.22
CA VAL A 62 -0.08 10.08 -7.22
C VAL A 62 0.65 10.39 -5.91
N PHE A 63 1.40 9.42 -5.37
CA PHE A 63 2.00 9.59 -4.04
C PHE A 63 3.28 10.41 -4.02
N LYS A 64 3.95 10.54 -5.14
CA LYS A 64 5.15 11.37 -5.25
C LYS A 64 4.87 12.82 -4.86
N SER A 65 3.67 13.31 -5.15
CA SER A 65 3.25 14.68 -4.82
C SER A 65 2.47 14.78 -3.51
N SER A 66 2.25 13.66 -2.82
CA SER A 66 1.54 13.66 -1.53
C SER A 66 2.42 14.28 -0.43
N GLU A 67 1.77 14.79 0.62
CA GLU A 67 2.49 15.30 1.79
C GLU A 67 3.23 14.17 2.52
N LEU A 68 4.30 14.52 3.21
CA LEU A 68 5.15 13.55 3.89
C LEU A 68 4.34 12.66 4.86
N HIS A 69 3.45 13.24 5.65
CA HIS A 69 2.68 12.46 6.60
C HIS A 69 1.75 11.45 5.91
N ILE A 70 1.23 11.78 4.73
CA ILE A 70 0.41 10.86 3.94
C ILE A 70 1.27 9.69 3.44
N LYS A 71 2.49 9.98 2.94
CA LYS A 71 3.41 8.93 2.52
C LYS A 71 3.72 7.96 3.67
N LYS A 72 3.93 8.49 4.88
CA LYS A 72 4.18 7.66 6.07
C LYS A 72 2.98 6.79 6.43
N VAL A 73 1.78 7.37 6.40
CA VAL A 73 0.53 6.64 6.68
C VAL A 73 0.37 5.47 5.69
N ILE A 74 0.57 5.74 4.42
CA ILE A 74 0.44 4.72 3.36
C ILE A 74 1.43 3.59 3.59
N MET A 75 2.70 3.92 3.88
CA MET A 75 3.71 2.89 4.13
C MET A 75 3.39 2.07 5.38
N LEU A 76 2.91 2.72 6.43
CA LEU A 76 2.53 2.03 7.66
C LEU A 76 1.39 1.03 7.40
N GLU A 77 0.37 1.44 6.66
CA GLU A 77 -0.77 0.56 6.34
C GLU A 77 -0.36 -0.59 5.42
N VAL A 78 0.49 -0.32 4.41
CA VAL A 78 0.99 -1.36 3.51
C VAL A 78 1.84 -2.37 4.28
N LEU A 79 2.68 -1.91 5.21
CA LEU A 79 3.46 -2.82 6.06
C LEU A 79 2.53 -3.70 6.91
N GLY A 80 1.45 -3.12 7.45
CA GLY A 80 0.44 -3.90 8.16
C GLY A 80 -0.17 -4.99 7.28
N LEU A 81 -0.41 -4.66 6.01
CA LEU A 81 -0.95 -5.64 5.05
C LEU A 81 0.02 -6.80 4.83
N VAL A 82 1.30 -6.52 4.57
CA VAL A 82 2.27 -7.59 4.28
C VAL A 82 2.57 -8.45 5.50
N TYR A 83 2.35 -7.92 6.71
CA TYR A 83 2.52 -8.70 7.94
C TYR A 83 1.24 -9.42 8.36
N SER A 84 0.11 -9.21 7.67
CA SER A 84 -1.19 -9.75 8.09
C SER A 84 -1.25 -11.27 8.13
N ASP A 85 -0.46 -11.94 7.30
CA ASP A 85 -0.38 -13.41 7.26
C ASP A 85 0.78 -13.95 8.12
N GLY A 86 1.49 -13.07 8.83
CA GLY A 86 2.63 -13.44 9.64
C GLY A 86 3.90 -13.69 8.86
N PHE A 87 3.93 -13.34 7.59
CA PHE A 87 5.06 -13.61 6.70
C PHE A 87 5.41 -12.40 5.85
N TYR A 88 6.68 -11.97 5.92
CA TYR A 88 7.20 -10.84 5.17
C TYR A 88 8.43 -11.31 4.40
N ASP A 89 8.24 -11.68 3.13
CA ASP A 89 9.30 -12.28 2.34
C ASP A 89 10.18 -11.25 1.63
N ALA A 90 11.26 -11.74 1.01
CA ALA A 90 12.24 -10.88 0.35
C ALA A 90 11.66 -10.14 -0.85
N GLU A 91 10.72 -10.73 -1.58
CA GLU A 91 10.12 -10.09 -2.74
C GLU A 91 9.22 -8.91 -2.31
N GLU A 92 8.45 -9.10 -1.24
CA GLU A 92 7.64 -8.02 -0.68
C GLU A 92 8.53 -6.91 -0.12
N GLU A 93 9.60 -7.26 0.58
CA GLU A 93 10.56 -6.29 1.10
C GLU A 93 11.19 -5.46 -0.02
N ASN A 94 11.63 -6.11 -1.09
CA ASN A 94 12.23 -5.43 -2.24
C ASN A 94 11.23 -4.49 -2.92
N PHE A 95 9.99 -4.93 -3.07
CA PHE A 95 8.93 -4.10 -3.65
C PHE A 95 8.73 -2.83 -2.82
N ILE A 96 8.60 -2.97 -1.51
CA ILE A 96 8.35 -1.85 -0.61
C ILE A 96 9.51 -0.86 -0.62
N LYS A 97 10.75 -1.35 -0.57
CA LYS A 97 11.93 -0.48 -0.60
C LYS A 97 12.01 0.34 -1.88
N LYS A 98 11.81 -0.33 -3.02
CA LYS A 98 11.82 0.36 -4.30
C LYS A 98 10.70 1.40 -4.39
N PHE A 99 9.49 1.02 -3.97
CA PHE A 99 8.36 1.93 -4.00
C PHE A 99 8.58 3.15 -3.11
N SER A 100 9.10 2.96 -1.89
CA SER A 100 9.36 4.06 -0.98
C SER A 100 10.39 5.03 -1.55
N ASP A 101 11.43 4.53 -2.20
CA ASP A 101 12.41 5.37 -2.87
C ASP A 101 11.79 6.17 -4.01
N ASP A 102 10.94 5.51 -4.80
CA ASP A 102 10.30 6.12 -5.97
C ASP A 102 9.36 7.27 -5.59
N ILE A 103 8.72 7.20 -4.44
CA ILE A 103 7.85 8.29 -3.95
C ILE A 103 8.61 9.32 -3.11
N GLY A 104 9.92 9.13 -2.92
CA GLY A 104 10.76 10.09 -2.22
C GLY A 104 10.78 9.95 -0.71
N LEU A 105 10.52 8.75 -0.18
CA LEU A 105 10.55 8.49 1.26
C LEU A 105 11.89 7.84 1.62
N ALA A 106 12.61 8.41 2.58
CA ALA A 106 13.93 7.91 2.96
C ALA A 106 13.85 6.53 3.64
N ASP A 107 14.88 5.69 3.40
CA ASP A 107 14.94 4.35 3.95
C ASP A 107 14.85 4.33 5.47
N GLU A 108 15.49 5.29 6.14
CA GLU A 108 15.47 5.41 7.60
C GLU A 108 14.05 5.58 8.13
N ILE A 109 13.21 6.29 7.39
CA ILE A 109 11.80 6.50 7.78
C ILE A 109 11.05 5.19 7.65
N VAL A 110 11.25 4.45 6.56
CA VAL A 110 10.60 3.16 6.35
C VAL A 110 11.02 2.17 7.43
N GLU A 111 12.30 2.10 7.75
CA GLU A 111 12.82 1.21 8.80
C GLU A 111 12.20 1.56 10.16
N SER A 112 12.00 2.83 10.46
CA SER A 112 11.40 3.24 11.73
C SER A 112 9.94 2.79 11.84
N LEU A 113 9.24 2.60 10.72
CA LEU A 113 7.85 2.15 10.72
C LEU A 113 7.71 0.63 10.92
N THR A 114 8.80 -0.13 10.75
CA THR A 114 8.78 -1.59 10.84
C THR A 114 9.17 -2.12 12.22
N VAL A 115 9.51 -1.25 13.15
CA VAL A 115 9.94 -1.66 14.50
C VAL A 115 8.78 -2.08 15.38
#